data_4e2a8b44b6e32453ef46fb760170cc3b
#
_entry.id   4e2a8b44b6e32453ef46fb760170cc3b
#
_cell.length_a   1.000
_cell.length_b   1.000
_cell.length_c   1.000
_cell.angle_alpha   90.00
_cell.angle_beta   90.00
_cell.angle_gamma   90.00
#
_symmetry.space_group_name_H-M   'P 1'
#
loop_
_entity.id
_entity.type
_entity.pdbx_description
1 polymer ?
#
loop_
_entity_poly.entity_id
_entity_poly.type
_entity_poly.pdbx_seq_one_letter_code
_entity_poly.pdbx_strand_id
1 'polypeptide(L)'
;IEITERAIAELKPLDRKVDEIDTGELRQLARTLGINLSFNPEDPENLARLRRILDIAVENEERLVNALKAGIPHQVLNARKHDEESQIIARAGAFGMVTIATNMAGRGVDIKLGGDLNEETLADVIRVLERAGVPDPYNMSNEARRLELEKLTEEDYGIYFESVQTFINYLEDMKRVRELGGLHVIGSERHEA
;
A
#
# COMPACT_ATOMS: atom_id res chain seq x y z
N ILE A 1 -6.96 12.47 -44.00
CA ILE A 1 -6.91 11.02 -43.68
C ILE A 1 -8.21 10.47 -44.24
N GLU A 2 -8.14 9.71 -45.34
CA GLU A 2 -9.28 8.94 -45.87
C GLU A 2 -9.57 7.80 -44.87
N ILE A 3 -10.62 7.98 -44.05
CA ILE A 3 -11.08 6.92 -43.15
C ILE A 3 -11.82 5.91 -44.03
N THR A 4 -11.26 4.75 -44.28
CA THR A 4 -11.89 3.69 -45.02
C THR A 4 -13.09 3.10 -44.29
N GLU A 5 -14.13 2.62 -44.98
CA GLU A 5 -15.30 1.97 -44.35
C GLU A 5 -14.91 0.83 -43.40
N ARG A 6 -13.77 0.16 -43.68
CA ARG A 6 -13.18 -0.88 -42.85
C ARG A 6 -12.71 -0.31 -41.48
N ALA A 7 -12.05 0.85 -41.50
CA ALA A 7 -11.61 1.52 -40.26
C ALA A 7 -12.80 1.97 -39.40
N ILE A 8 -13.89 2.41 -40.04
CA ILE A 8 -15.13 2.78 -39.30
C ILE A 8 -15.75 1.54 -38.65
N ALA A 9 -15.76 0.39 -39.33
CA ALA A 9 -16.28 -0.84 -38.76
C ALA A 9 -15.45 -1.35 -37.59
N GLU A 10 -14.13 -1.18 -37.62
CA GLU A 10 -13.20 -1.55 -36.55
C GLU A 10 -13.29 -0.63 -35.34
N LEU A 11 -13.84 0.58 -35.48
CA LEU A 11 -14.07 1.54 -34.39
C LEU A 11 -15.43 1.40 -33.69
N LYS A 12 -16.35 0.58 -34.22
CA LYS A 12 -17.67 0.33 -33.62
C LYS A 12 -17.65 -0.02 -32.13
N PRO A 13 -16.65 -0.76 -31.60
CA PRO A 13 -16.59 -1.03 -30.16
C PRO A 13 -16.52 0.23 -29.29
N LEU A 14 -16.08 1.40 -29.83
CA LEU A 14 -16.05 2.67 -29.08
C LEU A 14 -17.43 3.23 -28.74
N ASP A 15 -18.50 2.76 -29.39
CA ASP A 15 -19.87 3.14 -29.09
C ASP A 15 -20.45 2.42 -27.85
N ARG A 16 -19.70 1.44 -27.31
CA ARG A 16 -20.06 0.69 -26.10
C ARG A 16 -19.30 1.20 -24.88
N LYS A 17 -19.82 0.88 -23.70
CA LYS A 17 -19.07 1.15 -22.45
C LYS A 17 -17.83 0.27 -22.38
N VAL A 18 -16.78 0.79 -21.74
CA VAL A 18 -15.47 0.11 -21.68
C VAL A 18 -15.55 -1.25 -20.98
N ASP A 19 -16.43 -1.40 -20.01
CA ASP A 19 -16.71 -2.64 -19.29
C ASP A 19 -17.47 -3.70 -20.12
N GLU A 20 -18.05 -3.30 -21.25
CA GLU A 20 -18.73 -4.18 -22.20
C GLU A 20 -17.82 -4.66 -23.36
N ILE A 21 -16.57 -4.15 -23.43
CA ILE A 21 -15.62 -4.47 -24.49
C ILE A 21 -14.66 -5.56 -23.97
N ASP A 22 -14.58 -6.67 -24.70
CA ASP A 22 -13.67 -7.72 -24.31
C ASP A 22 -12.18 -7.35 -24.58
N THR A 23 -11.27 -8.03 -23.89
CA THR A 23 -9.83 -7.74 -23.98
C THR A 23 -9.24 -7.95 -25.38
N GLY A 24 -9.81 -8.85 -26.18
CA GLY A 24 -9.41 -9.09 -27.57
C GLY A 24 -9.80 -7.93 -28.48
N GLU A 25 -11.03 -7.44 -28.34
CA GLU A 25 -11.55 -6.26 -29.05
C GLU A 25 -10.73 -5.01 -28.70
N LEU A 26 -10.40 -4.80 -27.41
CA LEU A 26 -9.54 -3.68 -26.98
C LEU A 26 -8.15 -3.73 -27.62
N ARG A 27 -7.54 -4.91 -27.71
CA ARG A 27 -6.23 -5.08 -28.39
C ARG A 27 -6.31 -4.78 -29.88
N GLN A 28 -7.38 -5.19 -30.53
CA GLN A 28 -7.59 -4.93 -31.94
C GLN A 28 -7.82 -3.43 -32.19
N LEU A 29 -8.64 -2.80 -31.38
CA LEU A 29 -8.90 -1.36 -31.39
C LEU A 29 -7.61 -0.55 -31.22
N ALA A 30 -6.78 -0.91 -30.28
CA ALA A 30 -5.50 -0.26 -30.03
C ALA A 30 -4.56 -0.39 -31.26
N ARG A 31 -4.52 -1.55 -31.92
CA ARG A 31 -3.75 -1.73 -33.16
C ARG A 31 -4.27 -0.85 -34.30
N THR A 32 -5.59 -0.79 -34.44
CA THR A 32 -6.24 0.05 -35.47
C THR A 32 -5.95 1.53 -35.29
N LEU A 33 -5.93 1.97 -34.02
CA LEU A 33 -5.63 3.35 -33.64
C LEU A 33 -4.12 3.65 -33.60
N GLY A 34 -3.25 2.68 -33.87
CA GLY A 34 -1.80 2.82 -33.79
C GLY A 34 -1.30 3.03 -32.35
N ILE A 35 -2.10 2.65 -31.37
CA ILE A 35 -1.72 2.75 -29.95
C ILE A 35 -0.80 1.59 -29.62
N ASN A 36 0.42 1.90 -29.20
CA ASN A 36 1.33 0.88 -28.69
C ASN A 36 0.85 0.44 -27.31
N LEU A 37 0.43 -0.82 -27.19
CA LEU A 37 0.01 -1.43 -25.92
C LEU A 37 1.20 -1.94 -25.08
N SER A 38 2.41 -1.97 -25.66
CA SER A 38 3.60 -2.30 -24.90
C SER A 38 4.04 -1.07 -24.10
N PHE A 39 3.74 -1.09 -22.81
CA PHE A 39 4.23 -0.09 -21.88
C PHE A 39 5.68 -0.42 -21.50
N ASN A 40 6.61 0.45 -21.86
CA ASN A 40 7.98 0.37 -21.37
C ASN A 40 8.15 1.34 -20.18
N PRO A 41 8.35 0.83 -18.96
CA PRO A 41 8.54 1.68 -17.78
C PRO A 41 9.88 2.45 -17.79
N GLU A 42 10.80 2.13 -18.71
CA GLU A 42 12.07 2.85 -18.89
C GLU A 42 11.98 3.99 -19.91
N ASP A 43 10.88 4.08 -20.63
CA ASP A 43 10.63 5.17 -21.57
C ASP A 43 10.16 6.42 -20.78
N PRO A 44 10.94 7.53 -20.80
CA PRO A 44 10.60 8.72 -20.05
C PRO A 44 9.26 9.36 -20.44
N GLU A 45 8.84 9.24 -21.69
CA GLU A 45 7.58 9.78 -22.17
C GLU A 45 6.38 8.99 -21.59
N ASN A 46 6.47 7.67 -21.62
CA ASN A 46 5.48 6.77 -21.01
C ASN A 46 5.38 7.00 -19.50
N LEU A 47 6.51 7.15 -18.84
CA LEU A 47 6.58 7.38 -17.40
C LEU A 47 5.98 8.73 -17.03
N ALA A 48 6.32 9.80 -17.74
CA ALA A 48 5.75 11.13 -17.51
C ALA A 48 4.24 11.17 -17.73
N ARG A 49 3.75 10.44 -18.75
CA ARG A 49 2.32 10.31 -19.03
C ARG A 49 1.59 9.55 -17.91
N LEU A 50 2.14 8.43 -17.46
CA LEU A 50 1.56 7.63 -16.40
C LEU A 50 1.54 8.39 -15.08
N ARG A 51 2.64 9.09 -14.74
CA ARG A 51 2.71 9.95 -13.56
C ARG A 51 1.60 11.00 -13.53
N ARG A 52 1.34 11.62 -14.68
CA ARG A 52 0.28 12.62 -14.81
C ARG A 52 -1.12 12.03 -14.63
N ILE A 53 -1.36 10.83 -15.18
CA ILE A 53 -2.65 10.13 -15.04
C ILE A 53 -2.90 9.71 -13.58
N LEU A 54 -1.85 9.27 -12.87
CA LEU A 54 -1.93 8.78 -11.49
C LEU A 54 -1.72 9.88 -10.44
N ASP A 55 -1.53 11.14 -10.87
CA ASP A 55 -1.23 12.28 -9.99
C ASP A 55 -0.06 12.02 -9.04
N ILE A 56 1.02 11.42 -9.58
CA ILE A 56 2.21 11.08 -8.80
C ILE A 56 3.24 12.22 -8.94
N ALA A 57 3.71 12.72 -7.79
CA ALA A 57 4.76 13.73 -7.74
C ALA A 57 6.10 13.23 -8.31
N VAL A 58 6.94 14.15 -8.81
CA VAL A 58 8.24 13.83 -9.47
C VAL A 58 9.15 13.05 -8.52
N GLU A 59 9.15 13.40 -7.25
CA GLU A 59 9.98 12.79 -6.20
C GLU A 59 9.69 11.29 -6.01
N ASN A 60 8.50 10.84 -6.42
CA ASN A 60 8.08 9.44 -6.33
C ASN A 60 8.28 8.65 -7.64
N GLU A 61 8.92 9.23 -8.65
CA GLU A 61 9.11 8.61 -9.96
C GLU A 61 9.92 7.31 -9.89
N GLU A 62 10.99 7.28 -9.10
CA GLU A 62 11.81 6.09 -8.90
C GLU A 62 11.00 4.94 -8.26
N ARG A 63 10.14 5.25 -7.28
CA ARG A 63 9.23 4.26 -6.68
C ARG A 63 8.23 3.71 -7.69
N LEU A 64 7.71 4.57 -8.57
CA LEU A 64 6.83 4.16 -9.66
C LEU A 64 7.54 3.21 -10.62
N VAL A 65 8.76 3.55 -11.07
CA VAL A 65 9.56 2.69 -11.95
C VAL A 65 9.83 1.34 -11.31
N ASN A 66 10.20 1.32 -10.03
CA ASN A 66 10.46 0.08 -9.30
C ASN A 66 9.19 -0.79 -9.18
N ALA A 67 8.04 -0.18 -8.91
CA ALA A 67 6.76 -0.89 -8.87
C ALA A 67 6.36 -1.48 -10.24
N LEU A 68 6.63 -0.75 -11.33
CA LEU A 68 6.34 -1.20 -12.69
C LEU A 68 7.26 -2.35 -13.14
N LYS A 69 8.52 -2.35 -12.70
CA LYS A 69 9.51 -3.39 -13.04
C LYS A 69 9.36 -4.67 -12.23
N ALA A 70 9.20 -4.50 -10.92
CA ALA A 70 9.17 -5.60 -9.96
C ALA A 70 7.75 -6.12 -9.66
N GLY A 71 6.72 -5.41 -10.14
CA GLY A 71 5.35 -5.58 -9.69
C GLY A 71 5.11 -4.91 -8.33
N ILE A 72 3.86 -4.90 -7.89
CA ILE A 72 3.49 -4.38 -6.58
C ILE A 72 3.81 -5.44 -5.52
N PRO A 73 4.70 -5.17 -4.56
CA PRO A 73 4.93 -6.09 -3.45
C PRO A 73 3.61 -6.38 -2.75
N HIS A 74 3.26 -7.65 -2.60
CA HIS A 74 2.01 -8.04 -1.97
C HIS A 74 2.17 -9.31 -1.14
N GLN A 75 1.25 -9.49 -0.20
CA GLN A 75 1.12 -10.71 0.59
C GLN A 75 -0.19 -11.41 0.18
N VAL A 76 -0.18 -12.74 0.20
CA VAL A 76 -1.36 -13.55 -0.13
C VAL A 76 -1.87 -14.23 1.13
N LEU A 77 -3.07 -13.85 1.54
CA LEU A 77 -3.79 -14.43 2.66
C LEU A 77 -4.80 -15.46 2.14
N ASN A 78 -4.55 -16.73 2.42
CA ASN A 78 -5.43 -17.81 2.05
C ASN A 78 -5.51 -18.87 3.16
N ALA A 79 -6.57 -19.69 3.15
CA ALA A 79 -6.83 -20.71 4.17
C ALA A 79 -5.78 -21.84 4.28
N ARG A 80 -4.76 -21.86 3.43
CA ARG A 80 -3.72 -22.90 3.44
C ARG A 80 -2.48 -22.51 4.27
N LYS A 81 -2.38 -21.24 4.71
CA LYS A 81 -1.20 -20.70 5.39
C LYS A 81 -1.55 -20.21 6.80
N HIS A 82 -2.13 -21.07 7.60
CA HIS A 82 -2.58 -20.72 8.97
C HIS A 82 -1.46 -20.17 9.86
N ASP A 83 -0.23 -20.69 9.73
CA ASP A 83 0.91 -20.25 10.57
C ASP A 83 1.38 -18.82 10.21
N GLU A 84 1.20 -18.40 8.95
CA GLU A 84 1.55 -17.07 8.47
C GLU A 84 0.38 -16.08 8.56
N GLU A 85 -0.84 -16.57 8.75
CA GLU A 85 -2.07 -15.79 8.69
C GLU A 85 -2.05 -14.61 9.67
N SER A 86 -1.69 -14.87 10.93
CA SER A 86 -1.63 -13.84 11.97
C SER A 86 -0.60 -12.75 11.65
N GLN A 87 0.54 -13.13 11.08
CA GLN A 87 1.59 -12.17 10.70
C GLN A 87 1.17 -11.31 9.50
N ILE A 88 0.50 -11.93 8.51
CA ILE A 88 -0.02 -11.21 7.35
C ILE A 88 -1.09 -10.21 7.77
N ILE A 89 -1.99 -10.63 8.64
CA ILE A 89 -3.07 -9.77 9.18
C ILE A 89 -2.49 -8.61 9.98
N ALA A 90 -1.53 -8.89 10.85
CA ALA A 90 -0.85 -7.88 11.66
C ALA A 90 -0.22 -6.76 10.81
N ARG A 91 0.19 -7.06 9.59
CA ARG A 91 0.81 -6.10 8.65
C ARG A 91 -0.14 -5.55 7.60
N ALA A 92 -1.34 -6.10 7.45
CA ALA A 92 -2.27 -5.74 6.37
C ALA A 92 -2.68 -4.26 6.38
N GLY A 93 -2.73 -3.64 7.57
CA GLY A 93 -3.04 -2.21 7.72
C GLY A 93 -1.83 -1.27 7.69
N ALA A 94 -0.61 -1.79 7.50
CA ALA A 94 0.60 -0.97 7.47
C ALA A 94 0.69 -0.13 6.19
N PHE A 95 1.41 0.98 6.26
CA PHE A 95 1.57 1.89 5.13
C PHE A 95 2.21 1.20 3.91
N GLY A 96 1.58 1.35 2.76
CA GLY A 96 2.07 0.80 1.49
C GLY A 96 1.96 -0.72 1.33
N MET A 97 1.34 -1.42 2.29
CA MET A 97 1.11 -2.87 2.18
C MET A 97 -0.08 -3.18 1.27
N VAL A 98 0.08 -4.21 0.46
CA VAL A 98 -0.98 -4.77 -0.37
C VAL A 98 -1.21 -6.22 0.06
N THR A 99 -2.44 -6.55 0.41
CA THR A 99 -2.83 -7.92 0.78
C THR A 99 -3.91 -8.43 -0.17
N ILE A 100 -3.65 -9.57 -0.79
CA ILE A 100 -4.61 -10.29 -1.63
C ILE A 100 -5.21 -11.39 -0.76
N ALA A 101 -6.49 -11.31 -0.47
CA ALA A 101 -7.16 -12.26 0.42
C ALA A 101 -8.30 -12.99 -0.28
N THR A 102 -8.51 -14.27 0.06
CA THR A 102 -9.75 -14.98 -0.28
C THR A 102 -10.84 -14.59 0.72
N ASN A 103 -12.10 -14.73 0.33
CA ASN A 103 -13.26 -14.39 1.15
C ASN A 103 -13.35 -15.14 2.50
N MET A 104 -12.63 -16.24 2.66
CA MET A 104 -12.62 -17.04 3.90
C MET A 104 -11.45 -16.67 4.82
N ALA A 105 -10.40 -16.07 4.29
CA ALA A 105 -9.20 -15.71 5.06
C ALA A 105 -9.39 -14.35 5.75
N GLY A 106 -9.06 -14.28 7.04
CA GLY A 106 -9.21 -13.04 7.83
C GLY A 106 -10.63 -12.70 8.24
N ARG A 107 -11.59 -13.61 8.10
CA ARG A 107 -12.99 -13.38 8.50
C ARG A 107 -13.10 -13.16 10.00
N GLY A 108 -13.70 -12.03 10.39
CA GLY A 108 -13.90 -11.68 11.81
C GLY A 108 -12.65 -11.17 12.52
N VAL A 109 -11.60 -10.81 11.76
CA VAL A 109 -10.36 -10.22 12.28
C VAL A 109 -10.39 -8.70 12.08
N ASP A 110 -10.02 -7.99 13.11
CA ASP A 110 -9.88 -6.53 13.07
C ASP A 110 -8.51 -6.15 12.52
N ILE A 111 -8.47 -5.30 11.49
CA ILE A 111 -7.21 -4.85 10.88
C ILE A 111 -6.85 -3.49 11.47
N LYS A 112 -5.73 -3.43 12.17
CA LYS A 112 -5.23 -2.21 12.78
C LYS A 112 -4.55 -1.33 11.72
N LEU A 113 -4.99 -0.08 11.60
CA LEU A 113 -4.36 0.90 10.72
C LEU A 113 -2.95 1.22 11.21
N GLY A 114 -1.98 1.16 10.30
CA GLY A 114 -0.55 1.26 10.62
C GLY A 114 0.11 -0.09 10.91
N GLY A 115 -0.68 -1.17 10.96
CA GLY A 115 -0.20 -2.50 11.34
C GLY A 115 -0.21 -2.73 12.85
N ASP A 116 0.37 -3.83 13.29
CA ASP A 116 0.53 -4.15 14.71
C ASP A 116 1.94 -3.76 15.19
N LEU A 117 1.99 -3.13 16.34
CA LEU A 117 3.24 -2.85 17.04
C LEU A 117 3.65 -4.10 17.82
N ASN A 118 4.89 -4.53 17.66
CA ASN A 118 5.44 -5.66 18.42
C ASN A 118 5.48 -5.32 19.92
N GLU A 119 5.03 -6.26 20.74
CA GLU A 119 5.03 -6.13 22.22
C GLU A 119 6.46 -5.91 22.77
N GLU A 120 7.46 -6.54 22.15
CA GLU A 120 8.87 -6.34 22.54
C GLU A 120 9.32 -4.89 22.31
N THR A 121 9.00 -4.33 21.15
CA THR A 121 9.28 -2.92 20.83
C THR A 121 8.62 -1.98 21.85
N LEU A 122 7.38 -2.25 22.20
CA LEU A 122 6.67 -1.45 23.20
C LEU A 122 7.31 -1.58 24.59
N ALA A 123 7.71 -2.79 24.99
CA ALA A 123 8.38 -3.02 26.26
C ALA A 123 9.72 -2.27 26.34
N ASP A 124 10.49 -2.26 25.24
CA ASP A 124 11.75 -1.53 25.16
C ASP A 124 11.57 -0.02 25.28
N VAL A 125 10.57 0.53 24.60
CA VAL A 125 10.18 1.95 24.73
C VAL A 125 9.83 2.30 26.17
N ILE A 126 9.06 1.46 26.84
CA ILE A 126 8.70 1.66 28.26
C ILE A 126 9.95 1.66 29.13
N ARG A 127 10.89 0.74 28.91
CA ARG A 127 12.16 0.70 29.67
C ARG A 127 13.01 1.97 29.48
N VAL A 128 13.05 2.51 28.25
CA VAL A 128 13.74 3.79 28.01
C VAL A 128 13.11 4.92 28.82
N LEU A 129 11.78 5.04 28.77
CA LEU A 129 11.05 6.08 29.50
C LEU A 129 11.17 5.93 31.03
N GLU A 130 11.16 4.69 31.55
CA GLU A 130 11.41 4.44 32.99
C GLU A 130 12.82 4.88 33.38
N ARG A 131 13.84 4.58 32.60
CA ARG A 131 15.23 5.04 32.86
C ARG A 131 15.36 6.54 32.81
N ALA A 132 14.60 7.22 31.97
CA ALA A 132 14.54 8.68 31.89
C ALA A 132 13.74 9.31 33.03
N GLY A 133 13.14 8.51 33.92
CA GLY A 133 12.37 8.99 35.09
C GLY A 133 10.97 9.46 34.73
N VAL A 134 10.43 9.07 33.57
CA VAL A 134 9.05 9.39 33.20
C VAL A 134 8.10 8.61 34.10
N PRO A 135 7.15 9.28 34.80
CA PRO A 135 6.23 8.60 35.69
C PRO A 135 5.21 7.78 34.92
N ASP A 136 5.05 6.53 35.34
CA ASP A 136 4.04 5.58 34.85
C ASP A 136 3.93 5.45 33.30
N PRO A 137 5.03 5.17 32.58
CA PRO A 137 5.01 5.07 31.13
C PRO A 137 4.16 3.90 30.62
N TYR A 138 3.79 2.96 31.49
CA TYR A 138 2.96 1.81 31.19
C TYR A 138 1.51 2.23 30.84
N ASN A 139 0.95 3.16 31.56
CA ASN A 139 -0.42 3.65 31.38
C ASN A 139 -0.54 4.84 30.40
N MET A 140 0.58 5.27 29.82
CA MET A 140 0.58 6.34 28.82
C MET A 140 0.02 5.87 27.48
N SER A 141 -0.63 6.77 26.73
CA SER A 141 -0.93 6.54 25.32
C SER A 141 0.36 6.53 24.49
N ASN A 142 0.32 5.89 23.32
CA ASN A 142 1.47 5.87 22.41
C ASN A 142 1.91 7.27 21.97
N GLU A 143 0.96 8.19 21.80
CA GLU A 143 1.25 9.59 21.47
C GLU A 143 1.95 10.30 22.63
N ALA A 144 1.53 10.05 23.88
CA ALA A 144 2.19 10.61 25.05
C ALA A 144 3.61 10.04 25.23
N ARG A 145 3.81 8.74 24.97
CA ARG A 145 5.15 8.12 24.97
C ARG A 145 6.06 8.77 23.92
N ARG A 146 5.54 9.01 22.71
CA ARG A 146 6.29 9.69 21.65
C ARG A 146 6.77 11.07 22.10
N LEU A 147 5.87 11.89 22.69
CA LEU A 147 6.21 13.22 23.16
C LEU A 147 7.30 13.20 24.27
N GLU A 148 7.29 12.18 25.11
CA GLU A 148 8.36 12.02 26.12
C GLU A 148 9.67 11.56 25.47
N LEU A 149 9.63 10.66 24.49
CA LEU A 149 10.83 10.25 23.75
C LEU A 149 11.47 11.41 22.99
N GLU A 150 10.68 12.31 22.40
CA GLU A 150 11.19 13.49 21.67
C GLU A 150 11.98 14.48 22.57
N LYS A 151 11.86 14.38 23.89
CA LYS A 151 12.63 15.17 24.86
C LYS A 151 14.00 14.56 25.18
N LEU A 152 14.21 13.29 24.79
CA LEU A 152 15.41 12.52 25.05
C LEU A 152 16.37 12.61 23.86
N THR A 153 17.64 12.33 24.10
CA THR A 153 18.66 12.22 23.05
C THR A 153 18.84 10.77 22.59
N GLU A 154 19.48 10.57 21.45
CA GLU A 154 19.80 9.22 20.96
C GLU A 154 20.66 8.43 21.95
N GLU A 155 21.51 9.10 22.72
CA GLU A 155 22.34 8.48 23.76
C GLU A 155 21.50 7.90 24.90
N ASP A 156 20.37 8.55 25.23
CA ASP A 156 19.44 8.09 26.26
C ASP A 156 18.73 6.79 25.86
N TYR A 157 18.55 6.55 24.57
CA TYR A 157 17.96 5.31 24.05
C TYR A 157 18.90 4.11 24.25
N GLY A 158 20.21 4.32 24.15
CA GLY A 158 21.21 3.28 24.32
C GLY A 158 20.99 2.07 23.42
N ILE A 159 20.97 0.88 24.00
CA ILE A 159 20.76 -0.40 23.26
C ILE A 159 19.35 -0.53 22.65
N TYR A 160 18.40 0.29 23.05
CA TYR A 160 17.01 0.28 22.57
C TYR A 160 16.75 1.28 21.42
N PHE A 161 17.79 1.88 20.88
CA PHE A 161 17.68 2.86 19.79
C PHE A 161 16.83 2.35 18.63
N GLU A 162 17.07 1.13 18.15
CA GLU A 162 16.32 0.54 17.04
C GLU A 162 14.85 0.33 17.38
N SER A 163 14.54 -0.10 18.60
CA SER A 163 13.17 -0.26 19.07
C SER A 163 12.43 1.09 19.16
N VAL A 164 13.11 2.13 19.63
CA VAL A 164 12.56 3.50 19.67
C VAL A 164 12.29 4.04 18.27
N GLN A 165 13.24 3.87 17.34
CA GLN A 165 13.04 4.29 15.94
C GLN A 165 11.89 3.53 15.28
N THR A 166 11.79 2.23 15.52
CA THR A 166 10.69 1.39 15.02
C THR A 166 9.34 1.88 15.56
N PHE A 167 9.28 2.25 16.85
CA PHE A 167 8.08 2.79 17.46
C PHE A 167 7.67 4.15 16.89
N ILE A 168 8.62 5.06 16.69
CA ILE A 168 8.36 6.38 16.09
C ILE A 168 7.87 6.22 14.64
N ASN A 169 8.55 5.42 13.84
CA ASN A 169 8.17 5.15 12.46
C ASN A 169 6.76 4.52 12.36
N TYR A 170 6.43 3.60 13.27
CA TYR A 170 5.09 3.02 13.36
C TYR A 170 4.01 4.09 13.57
N LEU A 171 4.23 5.04 14.48
CA LEU A 171 3.26 6.12 14.74
C LEU A 171 3.13 7.08 13.54
N GLU A 172 4.22 7.37 12.86
CA GLU A 172 4.21 8.19 11.64
C GLU A 172 3.47 7.49 10.51
N ASP A 173 3.72 6.22 10.28
CA ASP A 173 3.04 5.41 9.27
C ASP A 173 1.54 5.28 9.59
N MET A 174 1.17 5.07 10.86
CA MET A 174 -0.22 5.04 11.30
C MET A 174 -0.94 6.38 11.00
N LYS A 175 -0.28 7.49 11.29
CA LYS A 175 -0.79 8.83 10.98
C LYS A 175 -0.98 9.00 9.47
N ARG A 176 0.01 8.62 8.68
CA ARG A 176 0.00 8.70 7.23
C ARG A 176 -1.09 7.85 6.59
N VAL A 177 -1.31 6.63 7.08
CA VAL A 177 -2.42 5.77 6.63
C VAL A 177 -3.77 6.45 6.88
N ARG A 178 -3.97 7.07 8.04
CA ARG A 178 -5.21 7.80 8.37
C ARG A 178 -5.43 9.01 7.49
N GLU A 179 -4.39 9.80 7.23
CA GLU A 179 -4.44 10.99 6.37
C GLU A 179 -4.79 10.63 4.92
N LEU A 180 -4.38 9.44 4.45
CA LEU A 180 -4.71 8.92 3.13
C LEU A 180 -6.11 8.27 3.05
N GLY A 181 -6.90 8.31 4.12
CA GLY A 181 -8.25 7.77 4.14
C GLY A 181 -8.37 6.34 4.69
N GLY A 182 -7.30 5.77 5.23
CA GLY A 182 -7.29 4.46 5.88
C GLY A 182 -7.08 3.28 4.92
N LEU A 183 -7.63 2.13 5.28
CA LEU A 183 -7.53 0.90 4.48
C LEU A 183 -8.50 0.95 3.29
N HIS A 184 -7.98 0.77 2.08
CA HIS A 184 -8.76 0.59 0.87
C HIS A 184 -9.04 -0.89 0.62
N VAL A 185 -10.32 -1.27 0.54
CA VAL A 185 -10.75 -2.64 0.26
C VAL A 185 -11.38 -2.71 -1.13
N ILE A 186 -10.81 -3.55 -1.99
CA ILE A 186 -11.32 -3.79 -3.35
C ILE A 186 -11.93 -5.18 -3.39
N GLY A 187 -13.22 -5.26 -3.60
CA GLY A 187 -13.92 -6.53 -3.82
C GLY A 187 -14.00 -6.84 -5.32
N SER A 188 -13.50 -8.02 -5.72
CA SER A 188 -13.59 -8.49 -7.11
C SER A 188 -14.93 -9.14 -7.44
N GLU A 189 -15.65 -9.64 -6.43
CA GLU A 189 -16.96 -10.28 -6.56
C GLU A 189 -17.88 -9.93 -5.40
N ARG A 190 -19.20 -9.95 -5.64
CA ARG A 190 -20.20 -9.98 -4.58
C ARG A 190 -20.42 -11.43 -4.16
N HIS A 191 -20.10 -11.73 -2.91
CA HIS A 191 -20.52 -12.98 -2.31
C HIS A 191 -21.79 -12.74 -1.47
N GLU A 192 -22.77 -13.59 -1.68
CA GLU A 192 -23.90 -13.68 -0.77
C GLU A 192 -23.40 -14.23 0.58
N ALA A 193 -23.82 -13.61 1.66
CA ALA A 193 -23.42 -13.97 3.02
C ALA A 193 -24.12 -15.25 3.48
#